data_776d6ef04e62487358b29cb792226442
#
_entry.id   776d6ef04e62487358b29cb792226442
#
_cell.length_a   1.000
_cell.length_b   1.000
_cell.length_c   1.000
_cell.angle_alpha   90.00
_cell.angle_beta   90.00
_cell.angle_gamma   90.00
#
_symmetry.space_group_name_H-M   'P 1'
#
loop_
_entity.id
_entity.type
_entity.pdbx_description
1 polymer ?
#
loop_
_entity_poly.entity_id
_entity_poly.type
_entity_poly.pdbx_seq_one_letter_code
_entity_poly.pdbx_strand_id
1 'polypeptide(L)'
;MKTALILSATLVSGLALVGAAQAQDVQIENAVARVIVLVEDRSDVAVTVERGRADLPVPTVRQRGDRIEVDGNLPRRAIRNCRSGPDGARQPGEGASVDLRDIGRVGLDEAPLIVVRTPRKVEVSASGAVFGTIGRGASDVEFGNAGCGDWTIANVTGTLDLSLEGSGDALVGTSQRLKIGIEGSGNVRAGATRDLDIGIGGSGDVEVAGVNGPVELGVAGSGDLLVRGGTAPRMDISVAGSGDVEFRGTVGDLSVSIVGSGDVRVREVTGRVNRSILGSGDIRIGR
;
A
#
# COMPACT_ATOMS: atom_id res chain seq x y z
N MET A 1 -51.52 57.42 -27.16
CA MET A 1 -50.47 57.32 -26.14
C MET A 1 -50.33 55.83 -25.80
N LYS A 2 -49.24 55.20 -26.25
CA LYS A 2 -48.94 53.75 -25.98
C LYS A 2 -47.69 53.71 -25.11
N THR A 3 -47.88 53.29 -23.88
CA THR A 3 -46.83 53.18 -22.88
C THR A 3 -46.18 51.80 -23.06
N ALA A 4 -44.87 51.72 -23.40
CA ALA A 4 -44.11 50.50 -23.48
C ALA A 4 -43.50 50.17 -22.11
N LEU A 5 -43.80 48.98 -21.58
CA LEU A 5 -43.17 48.44 -20.41
C LEU A 5 -41.87 47.74 -20.85
N ILE A 6 -40.75 48.22 -20.35
CA ILE A 6 -39.45 47.56 -20.51
C ILE A 6 -39.26 46.59 -19.33
N LEU A 7 -39.29 45.28 -19.61
CA LEU A 7 -38.93 44.24 -18.64
C LEU A 7 -37.38 44.06 -18.65
N SER A 8 -36.75 44.47 -17.57
CA SER A 8 -35.32 44.21 -17.34
C SER A 8 -35.14 42.78 -16.81
N ALA A 9 -34.59 41.90 -17.63
CA ALA A 9 -34.17 40.57 -17.20
C ALA A 9 -32.77 40.66 -16.55
N THR A 10 -32.72 40.52 -15.25
CA THR A 10 -31.45 40.34 -14.50
C THR A 10 -30.94 38.91 -14.67
N LEU A 11 -29.88 38.76 -15.45
CA LEU A 11 -29.09 37.52 -15.52
C LEU A 11 -28.33 37.34 -14.20
N VAL A 12 -28.77 36.43 -13.37
CA VAL A 12 -27.99 35.91 -12.23
C VAL A 12 -26.97 34.90 -12.79
N SER A 13 -25.75 35.37 -13.00
CA SER A 13 -24.62 34.48 -13.29
C SER A 13 -24.26 33.71 -12.01
N GLY A 14 -24.80 32.50 -11.88
CA GLY A 14 -24.33 31.54 -10.88
C GLY A 14 -22.90 31.13 -11.18
N LEU A 15 -21.92 31.62 -10.41
CA LEU A 15 -20.60 30.98 -10.35
C LEU A 15 -20.80 29.59 -9.76
N ALA A 16 -20.73 28.56 -10.60
CA ALA A 16 -20.49 27.21 -10.14
C ALA A 16 -19.06 27.15 -9.61
N LEU A 17 -18.90 27.18 -8.30
CA LEU A 17 -17.65 26.77 -7.65
C LEU A 17 -17.48 25.29 -7.98
N VAL A 18 -16.65 25.00 -8.97
CA VAL A 18 -16.11 23.66 -9.17
C VAL A 18 -15.19 23.42 -7.97
N GLY A 19 -15.72 22.85 -6.91
CA GLY A 19 -14.91 22.33 -5.81
C GLY A 19 -13.95 21.33 -6.39
N ALA A 20 -12.64 21.47 -6.12
CA ALA A 20 -11.67 20.44 -6.42
C ALA A 20 -12.20 19.14 -5.79
N ALA A 21 -12.26 18.07 -6.58
CA ALA A 21 -12.66 16.75 -6.09
C ALA A 21 -11.70 16.38 -4.96
N GLN A 22 -12.19 16.36 -3.72
CA GLN A 22 -11.43 15.85 -2.60
C GLN A 22 -11.41 14.31 -2.73
N ALA A 23 -10.23 13.73 -2.68
CA ALA A 23 -10.11 12.30 -2.55
C ALA A 23 -10.84 11.88 -1.27
N GLN A 24 -11.75 10.92 -1.38
CA GLN A 24 -12.44 10.37 -0.23
C GLN A 24 -11.66 9.15 0.25
N ASP A 25 -11.33 9.13 1.53
CA ASP A 25 -10.70 8.00 2.21
C ASP A 25 -11.74 6.86 2.37
N VAL A 26 -11.35 5.64 2.03
CA VAL A 26 -12.15 4.43 2.24
C VAL A 26 -11.50 3.58 3.31
N GLN A 27 -12.20 3.38 4.41
CA GLN A 27 -11.75 2.58 5.54
C GLN A 27 -12.60 1.31 5.65
N ILE A 28 -11.94 0.13 5.57
CA ILE A 28 -12.58 -1.17 5.66
C ILE A 28 -12.11 -1.85 6.95
N GLU A 29 -13.04 -2.08 7.87
CA GLU A 29 -12.71 -2.58 9.20
C GLU A 29 -13.50 -3.82 9.57
N ASN A 30 -12.95 -4.62 10.51
CA ASN A 30 -13.61 -5.77 11.10
C ASN A 30 -14.23 -6.71 10.05
N ALA A 31 -13.53 -6.92 8.93
CA ALA A 31 -14.09 -7.62 7.78
C ALA A 31 -13.32 -8.90 7.43
N VAL A 32 -14.03 -9.87 6.89
CA VAL A 32 -13.52 -10.90 5.97
C VAL A 32 -14.15 -10.60 4.62
N ALA A 33 -13.36 -10.13 3.67
CA ALA A 33 -13.87 -9.66 2.40
C ALA A 33 -12.84 -9.72 1.27
N ARG A 34 -13.34 -9.74 0.05
CA ARG A 34 -12.56 -9.42 -1.16
C ARG A 34 -12.83 -7.97 -1.56
N VAL A 35 -11.81 -7.27 -2.03
CA VAL A 35 -11.93 -5.86 -2.42
C VAL A 35 -11.39 -5.66 -3.83
N ILE A 36 -12.13 -4.94 -4.64
CA ILE A 36 -11.68 -4.46 -5.95
C ILE A 36 -11.81 -2.94 -5.96
N VAL A 37 -10.68 -2.25 -6.09
CA VAL A 37 -10.64 -0.80 -6.26
C VAL A 37 -10.49 -0.49 -7.75
N LEU A 38 -11.53 0.10 -8.33
CA LEU A 38 -11.58 0.53 -9.73
C LEU A 38 -11.29 2.02 -9.81
N VAL A 39 -10.20 2.37 -10.47
CA VAL A 39 -9.82 3.77 -10.69
C VAL A 39 -10.48 4.25 -11.97
N GLU A 40 -11.29 5.29 -11.86
CA GLU A 40 -12.12 5.81 -12.94
C GLU A 40 -11.94 7.34 -13.10
N ASP A 41 -12.39 7.88 -14.21
CA ASP A 41 -12.42 9.34 -14.43
C ASP A 41 -13.69 9.92 -13.79
N ARG A 42 -13.65 10.06 -12.47
CA ARG A 42 -14.75 10.53 -11.63
C ARG A 42 -14.25 11.48 -10.55
N SER A 43 -15.16 12.17 -9.89
CA SER A 43 -14.86 13.15 -8.85
C SER A 43 -15.26 12.71 -7.43
N ASP A 44 -15.90 11.57 -7.30
CA ASP A 44 -16.42 11.05 -6.04
C ASP A 44 -15.99 9.58 -5.84
N VAL A 45 -16.17 9.07 -4.65
CA VAL A 45 -15.99 7.65 -4.35
C VAL A 45 -17.35 6.97 -4.18
N ALA A 46 -17.53 5.81 -4.79
CA ALA A 46 -18.69 4.97 -4.60
C ALA A 46 -18.28 3.57 -4.14
N VAL A 47 -18.97 3.06 -3.13
CA VAL A 47 -18.74 1.73 -2.58
C VAL A 47 -20.01 0.90 -2.74
N THR A 48 -19.86 -0.30 -3.30
CA THR A 48 -20.91 -1.31 -3.38
C THR A 48 -20.44 -2.58 -2.71
N VAL A 49 -21.35 -3.25 -2.00
CA VAL A 49 -21.09 -4.52 -1.31
C VAL A 49 -21.97 -5.60 -1.91
N GLU A 50 -21.34 -6.62 -2.48
CA GLU A 50 -22.01 -7.84 -2.93
C GLU A 50 -21.90 -8.89 -1.82
N ARG A 51 -23.05 -9.41 -1.36
CA ARG A 51 -23.09 -10.42 -0.33
C ARG A 51 -22.45 -11.71 -0.83
N GLY A 52 -21.50 -12.24 -0.05
CA GLY A 52 -20.95 -13.57 -0.29
C GLY A 52 -21.92 -14.71 0.04
N ARG A 53 -21.46 -15.95 -0.15
CA ARG A 53 -22.22 -17.17 0.21
C ARG A 53 -21.92 -17.67 1.61
N ALA A 54 -20.79 -17.26 2.17
CA ALA A 54 -20.40 -17.60 3.54
C ALA A 54 -21.38 -16.98 4.56
N ASP A 55 -21.60 -17.67 5.67
CA ASP A 55 -22.42 -17.17 6.78
C ASP A 55 -21.62 -16.15 7.61
N LEU A 56 -21.40 -14.99 7.00
CA LEU A 56 -20.70 -13.85 7.59
C LEU A 56 -21.67 -12.70 7.84
N PRO A 57 -21.40 -11.84 8.84
CA PRO A 57 -22.15 -10.61 9.00
C PRO A 57 -22.10 -9.78 7.70
N VAL A 58 -23.22 -9.15 7.35
CA VAL A 58 -23.27 -8.27 6.16
C VAL A 58 -22.51 -6.98 6.46
N PRO A 59 -21.52 -6.62 5.65
CA PRO A 59 -20.83 -5.36 5.85
C PRO A 59 -21.77 -4.15 5.73
N THR A 60 -21.60 -3.16 6.60
CA THR A 60 -22.35 -1.92 6.59
C THR A 60 -21.50 -0.79 6.04
N VAL A 61 -22.07 0.02 5.15
CA VAL A 61 -21.40 1.18 4.56
C VAL A 61 -21.97 2.44 5.17
N ARG A 62 -21.11 3.31 5.67
CA ARG A 62 -21.49 4.61 6.25
C ARG A 62 -20.56 5.69 5.70
N GLN A 63 -21.12 6.85 5.39
CA GLN A 63 -20.32 8.02 5.06
C GLN A 63 -20.23 8.96 6.27
N ARG A 64 -19.00 9.37 6.61
CA ARG A 64 -18.71 10.34 7.67
C ARG A 64 -17.80 11.44 7.15
N GLY A 65 -18.39 12.55 6.75
CA GLY A 65 -17.65 13.62 6.10
C GLY A 65 -17.11 13.18 4.74
N ASP A 66 -15.81 13.27 4.57
CA ASP A 66 -15.06 12.82 3.39
C ASP A 66 -14.63 11.33 3.43
N ARG A 67 -14.90 10.62 4.53
CA ARG A 67 -14.58 9.21 4.72
C ARG A 67 -15.76 8.30 4.46
N ILE A 68 -15.52 7.18 3.78
CA ILE A 68 -16.46 6.07 3.66
C ILE A 68 -15.97 4.91 4.52
N GLU A 69 -16.73 4.57 5.55
CA GLU A 69 -16.46 3.43 6.43
C GLU A 69 -17.24 2.21 5.98
N VAL A 70 -16.55 1.09 5.80
CA VAL A 70 -17.13 -0.23 5.55
C VAL A 70 -16.81 -1.13 6.73
N ASP A 71 -17.78 -1.35 7.61
CA ASP A 71 -17.62 -2.22 8.78
C ASP A 71 -18.16 -3.62 8.46
N GLY A 72 -17.30 -4.62 8.51
CA GLY A 72 -17.65 -6.03 8.31
C GLY A 72 -18.44 -6.65 9.48
N ASN A 73 -18.64 -5.89 10.55
CA ASN A 73 -19.40 -6.28 11.76
C ASN A 73 -18.89 -7.56 12.44
N LEU A 74 -17.63 -7.95 12.20
CA LEU A 74 -17.03 -9.07 12.91
C LEU A 74 -16.67 -8.69 14.35
N PRO A 75 -16.88 -9.57 15.33
CA PRO A 75 -16.43 -9.34 16.69
C PRO A 75 -14.92 -9.14 16.75
N ARG A 76 -14.45 -8.31 17.68
CA ARG A 76 -13.02 -8.18 17.95
C ARG A 76 -12.38 -9.55 18.20
N ARG A 77 -11.23 -9.82 17.57
CA ARG A 77 -10.49 -11.09 17.67
C ARG A 77 -11.27 -12.32 17.14
N ALA A 78 -12.23 -12.12 16.24
CA ALA A 78 -12.89 -13.21 15.53
C ALA A 78 -11.92 -13.97 14.63
N ILE A 79 -11.03 -13.24 13.93
CA ILE A 79 -10.02 -13.79 13.05
C ILE A 79 -8.90 -14.44 13.87
N ARG A 80 -8.61 -15.70 13.59
CA ARG A 80 -7.58 -16.51 14.27
C ARG A 80 -6.36 -16.73 13.41
N ASN A 81 -6.58 -17.05 12.14
CA ASN A 81 -5.54 -17.37 11.20
C ASN A 81 -5.99 -17.05 9.78
N CYS A 82 -5.07 -16.55 8.97
CA CYS A 82 -5.24 -16.36 7.54
C CYS A 82 -4.32 -17.30 6.78
N ARG A 83 -4.77 -17.75 5.63
CA ARG A 83 -3.94 -18.47 4.66
C ARG A 83 -4.06 -17.78 3.33
N SER A 84 -2.94 -17.33 2.81
CA SER A 84 -2.83 -16.76 1.48
C SER A 84 -3.19 -17.79 0.41
N GLY A 85 -3.64 -17.30 -0.74
CA GLY A 85 -3.85 -18.10 -1.93
C GLY A 85 -2.54 -18.43 -2.64
N PRO A 86 -2.61 -19.12 -3.81
CA PRO A 86 -1.45 -19.42 -4.62
C PRO A 86 -0.83 -18.14 -5.21
N ASP A 87 0.48 -18.17 -5.43
CA ASP A 87 1.17 -17.11 -6.16
C ASP A 87 0.56 -16.92 -7.55
N GLY A 88 0.31 -15.66 -7.94
CA GLY A 88 -0.26 -15.34 -9.23
C GLY A 88 -1.78 -15.48 -9.35
N ALA A 89 -2.48 -15.54 -8.22
CA ALA A 89 -3.94 -15.48 -8.17
C ALA A 89 -4.49 -14.34 -9.05
N ARG A 90 -5.55 -14.61 -9.81
CA ARG A 90 -6.14 -13.65 -10.76
C ARG A 90 -7.16 -12.74 -10.11
N GLN A 91 -7.73 -13.19 -9.01
CA GLN A 91 -8.74 -12.46 -8.24
C GLN A 91 -8.29 -12.28 -6.79
N PRO A 92 -8.70 -11.19 -6.11
CA PRO A 92 -8.38 -11.01 -4.71
C PRO A 92 -8.89 -12.18 -3.88
N GLY A 93 -8.01 -12.76 -3.05
CA GLY A 93 -8.35 -13.86 -2.16
C GLY A 93 -8.62 -15.20 -2.85
N GLU A 94 -8.30 -15.38 -4.13
CA GLU A 94 -8.43 -16.66 -4.83
C GLU A 94 -7.62 -17.75 -4.13
N GLY A 95 -8.28 -18.83 -3.69
CA GLY A 95 -7.66 -19.93 -2.95
C GLY A 95 -7.24 -19.60 -1.51
N ALA A 96 -7.44 -18.35 -1.06
CA ALA A 96 -7.19 -17.95 0.32
C ALA A 96 -8.32 -18.40 1.24
N SER A 97 -8.01 -18.51 2.53
CA SER A 97 -9.01 -18.85 3.56
C SER A 97 -8.69 -18.21 4.91
N VAL A 98 -9.72 -18.05 5.73
CA VAL A 98 -9.63 -17.47 7.07
C VAL A 98 -10.27 -18.40 8.07
N ASP A 99 -9.60 -18.67 9.19
CA ASP A 99 -10.16 -19.39 10.32
C ASP A 99 -10.79 -18.38 11.31
N LEU A 100 -12.09 -18.46 11.50
CA LEU A 100 -12.86 -17.61 12.41
C LEU A 100 -13.25 -18.39 13.67
N ARG A 101 -13.33 -17.69 14.81
CA ARG A 101 -13.54 -18.31 16.14
C ARG A 101 -14.82 -19.14 16.22
N ASP A 102 -15.95 -18.57 15.85
CA ASP A 102 -17.27 -19.17 16.08
C ASP A 102 -17.94 -19.68 14.78
N ILE A 103 -17.29 -19.45 13.64
CA ILE A 103 -17.81 -19.79 12.31
C ILE A 103 -17.00 -20.95 11.68
N GLY A 104 -15.71 -21.07 12.04
CA GLY A 104 -14.79 -22.02 11.42
C GLY A 104 -14.05 -21.44 10.23
N ARG A 105 -13.67 -22.31 9.29
CA ARG A 105 -12.91 -21.88 8.09
C ARG A 105 -13.84 -21.36 7.00
N VAL A 106 -13.52 -20.19 6.49
CA VAL A 106 -14.21 -19.53 5.37
C VAL A 106 -13.24 -19.35 4.21
N GLY A 107 -13.62 -19.82 3.01
CA GLY A 107 -12.93 -19.51 1.77
C GLY A 107 -13.23 -18.08 1.32
N LEU A 108 -12.22 -17.37 0.82
CA LEU A 108 -12.40 -15.99 0.37
C LEU A 108 -13.27 -15.88 -0.90
N ASP A 109 -13.37 -16.94 -1.69
CA ASP A 109 -14.28 -17.02 -2.84
C ASP A 109 -15.77 -17.00 -2.42
N GLU A 110 -16.07 -17.33 -1.17
CA GLU A 110 -17.40 -17.27 -0.56
C GLU A 110 -17.64 -15.99 0.25
N ALA A 111 -16.59 -15.21 0.53
CA ALA A 111 -16.68 -13.98 1.30
C ALA A 111 -17.35 -12.84 0.48
N PRO A 112 -17.90 -11.80 1.14
CA PRO A 112 -18.43 -10.63 0.48
C PRO A 112 -17.40 -9.98 -0.46
N LEU A 113 -17.88 -9.40 -1.57
CA LEU A 113 -17.08 -8.59 -2.47
C LEU A 113 -17.44 -7.10 -2.28
N ILE A 114 -16.43 -6.31 -1.96
CA ILE A 114 -16.54 -4.86 -1.87
C ILE A 114 -15.91 -4.26 -3.12
N VAL A 115 -16.70 -3.52 -3.89
CA VAL A 115 -16.22 -2.79 -5.07
C VAL A 115 -16.18 -1.31 -4.74
N VAL A 116 -14.97 -0.75 -4.77
CA VAL A 116 -14.70 0.69 -4.58
C VAL A 116 -14.43 1.30 -5.95
N ARG A 117 -15.20 2.31 -6.33
CA ARG A 117 -14.94 3.12 -7.53
C ARG A 117 -14.43 4.48 -7.08
N THR A 118 -13.25 4.87 -7.54
CA THR A 118 -12.52 6.03 -7.00
C THR A 118 -11.92 6.88 -8.12
N PRO A 119 -11.68 8.18 -7.87
CA PRO A 119 -10.81 9.00 -8.70
C PRO A 119 -9.38 8.45 -8.80
N ARG A 120 -8.53 9.14 -9.55
CA ARG A 120 -7.13 8.75 -9.75
C ARG A 120 -6.25 8.86 -8.50
N LYS A 121 -6.58 9.70 -7.55
CA LYS A 121 -5.99 9.72 -6.22
C LYS A 121 -6.75 8.75 -5.33
N VAL A 122 -6.06 7.72 -4.86
CA VAL A 122 -6.63 6.59 -4.11
C VAL A 122 -6.14 6.63 -2.67
N GLU A 123 -7.06 6.66 -1.71
CA GLU A 123 -6.78 6.53 -0.29
C GLU A 123 -7.65 5.39 0.27
N VAL A 124 -7.02 4.28 0.66
CA VAL A 124 -7.71 3.08 1.15
C VAL A 124 -6.97 2.50 2.33
N SER A 125 -7.68 2.22 3.40
CA SER A 125 -7.16 1.46 4.53
C SER A 125 -8.02 0.22 4.79
N ALA A 126 -7.38 -0.89 5.16
CA ALA A 126 -8.02 -2.15 5.42
C ALA A 126 -7.53 -2.78 6.72
N SER A 127 -8.43 -3.38 7.48
CA SER A 127 -8.10 -4.18 8.66
C SER A 127 -8.96 -5.44 8.74
N GLY A 128 -8.39 -6.49 9.33
CA GLY A 128 -9.03 -7.79 9.37
C GLY A 128 -8.42 -8.77 8.36
N ALA A 129 -9.25 -9.57 7.70
CA ALA A 129 -8.84 -10.47 6.63
C ALA A 129 -9.41 -9.98 5.28
N VAL A 130 -8.85 -8.89 4.80
CA VAL A 130 -9.31 -8.19 3.61
C VAL A 130 -8.28 -8.36 2.49
N PHE A 131 -8.66 -9.12 1.48
CA PHE A 131 -7.82 -9.40 0.31
C PHE A 131 -8.24 -8.50 -0.84
N GLY A 132 -7.31 -7.76 -1.44
CA GLY A 132 -7.72 -6.74 -2.37
C GLY A 132 -6.82 -6.48 -3.57
N THR A 133 -7.37 -5.73 -4.51
CA THR A 133 -6.62 -5.19 -5.64
C THR A 133 -6.94 -3.72 -5.84
N ILE A 134 -5.90 -2.91 -6.14
CA ILE A 134 -6.06 -1.55 -6.66
C ILE A 134 -5.70 -1.57 -8.14
N GLY A 135 -6.67 -1.24 -8.98
CA GLY A 135 -6.59 -1.30 -10.42
C GLY A 135 -5.67 -0.25 -11.04
N ARG A 136 -5.50 -0.33 -12.36
CA ARG A 136 -4.69 0.63 -13.14
C ARG A 136 -5.35 2.00 -13.20
N GLY A 137 -4.54 3.04 -13.42
CA GLY A 137 -5.02 4.40 -13.67
C GLY A 137 -4.80 5.37 -12.53
N ALA A 138 -4.35 4.89 -11.36
CA ALA A 138 -4.04 5.75 -10.23
C ALA A 138 -2.88 6.71 -10.56
N SER A 139 -3.04 7.97 -10.18
CA SER A 139 -1.94 8.94 -10.14
C SER A 139 -1.13 8.76 -8.88
N ASP A 140 -1.80 8.67 -7.75
CA ASP A 140 -1.20 8.49 -6.44
C ASP A 140 -2.03 7.49 -5.64
N VAL A 141 -1.36 6.70 -4.80
CA VAL A 141 -1.99 5.73 -3.92
C VAL A 141 -1.42 5.88 -2.52
N GLU A 142 -2.30 6.04 -1.55
CA GLU A 142 -2.02 5.87 -0.13
C GLU A 142 -2.80 4.64 0.35
N PHE A 143 -2.08 3.61 0.77
CA PHE A 143 -2.68 2.35 1.15
C PHE A 143 -2.13 1.83 2.48
N GLY A 144 -3.04 1.53 3.40
CA GLY A 144 -2.73 0.91 4.70
C GLY A 144 -3.39 -0.45 4.86
N ASN A 145 -2.64 -1.44 5.35
CA ASN A 145 -3.18 -2.75 5.72
C ASN A 145 -2.74 -3.17 7.13
N ALA A 146 -3.67 -3.13 8.08
CA ALA A 146 -3.47 -3.59 9.45
C ALA A 146 -4.03 -5.00 9.69
N GLY A 147 -4.05 -5.84 8.68
CA GLY A 147 -4.64 -7.17 8.71
C GLY A 147 -3.72 -8.26 8.18
N CYS A 148 -4.35 -9.37 7.77
CA CYS A 148 -3.65 -10.54 7.22
C CYS A 148 -4.03 -10.84 5.76
N GLY A 149 -4.75 -9.96 5.10
CA GLY A 149 -5.13 -10.11 3.70
C GLY A 149 -4.06 -9.59 2.75
N ASP A 150 -3.89 -10.28 1.63
CA ASP A 150 -2.90 -9.92 0.61
C ASP A 150 -3.46 -8.92 -0.39
N TRP A 151 -2.60 -8.04 -0.87
CA TRP A 151 -3.00 -6.99 -1.79
C TRP A 151 -2.12 -6.90 -3.03
N THR A 152 -2.77 -6.62 -4.15
CA THR A 152 -2.06 -6.31 -5.40
C THR A 152 -2.41 -4.89 -5.84
N ILE A 153 -1.39 -4.05 -6.03
CA ILE A 153 -1.54 -2.68 -6.49
C ILE A 153 -0.90 -2.54 -7.87
N ALA A 154 -1.67 -2.11 -8.85
CA ALA A 154 -1.16 -1.90 -10.20
C ALA A 154 -0.14 -0.74 -10.26
N ASN A 155 0.43 -0.49 -11.44
CA ASN A 155 1.34 0.64 -11.65
C ASN A 155 0.67 1.98 -11.30
N VAL A 156 1.40 2.82 -10.57
CA VAL A 156 1.01 4.17 -10.16
C VAL A 156 1.89 5.17 -10.91
N THR A 157 1.32 6.26 -11.41
CA THR A 157 2.08 7.23 -12.22
C THR A 157 2.85 8.25 -11.38
N GLY A 158 2.51 8.43 -10.12
CA GLY A 158 3.14 9.33 -9.15
C GLY A 158 3.64 8.59 -7.91
N THR A 159 3.10 8.93 -6.76
CA THR A 159 3.52 8.38 -5.46
C THR A 159 2.69 7.17 -5.06
N LEU A 160 3.36 6.13 -4.61
CA LEU A 160 2.77 5.01 -3.88
C LEU A 160 3.32 5.02 -2.45
N ASP A 161 2.45 5.29 -1.47
CA ASP A 161 2.71 5.20 -0.04
C ASP A 161 1.99 3.96 0.51
N LEU A 162 2.75 3.00 1.01
CA LEU A 162 2.27 1.70 1.48
C LEU A 162 2.65 1.49 2.95
N SER A 163 1.67 1.20 3.79
CA SER A 163 1.88 0.84 5.21
C SER A 163 1.31 -0.54 5.50
N LEU A 164 2.14 -1.45 6.02
CA LEU A 164 1.76 -2.79 6.46
C LEU A 164 2.00 -2.96 7.96
N GLU A 165 0.93 -3.03 8.75
CA GLU A 165 0.98 -3.22 10.20
C GLU A 165 0.63 -4.65 10.63
N GLY A 166 0.38 -5.53 9.69
CA GLY A 166 -0.07 -6.91 9.94
C GLY A 166 0.86 -7.97 9.36
N SER A 167 0.24 -9.05 8.85
CA SER A 167 0.94 -10.18 8.22
C SER A 167 0.52 -10.43 6.77
N GLY A 168 -0.28 -9.55 6.19
CA GLY A 168 -0.66 -9.63 4.78
C GLY A 168 0.45 -9.14 3.87
N ASP A 169 0.62 -9.80 2.74
CA ASP A 169 1.63 -9.47 1.74
C ASP A 169 1.12 -8.44 0.71
N ALA A 170 2.05 -7.70 0.11
CA ALA A 170 1.71 -6.77 -0.96
C ALA A 170 2.58 -6.97 -2.21
N LEU A 171 1.92 -7.10 -3.36
CA LEU A 171 2.54 -7.05 -4.67
C LEU A 171 2.20 -5.71 -5.32
N VAL A 172 3.19 -4.87 -5.56
CA VAL A 172 2.95 -3.53 -6.09
C VAL A 172 3.69 -3.30 -7.41
N GLY A 173 3.08 -2.54 -8.29
CA GLY A 173 3.63 -2.19 -9.58
C GLY A 173 4.75 -1.13 -9.50
N THR A 174 4.98 -0.48 -10.63
CA THR A 174 5.95 0.64 -10.73
C THR A 174 5.35 1.93 -10.22
N SER A 175 6.22 2.85 -9.75
CA SER A 175 5.83 4.21 -9.35
C SER A 175 6.96 5.21 -9.65
N GLN A 176 6.69 6.50 -9.49
CA GLN A 176 7.77 7.50 -9.50
C GLN A 176 8.43 7.61 -8.12
N ARG A 177 7.62 7.65 -7.06
CA ARG A 177 8.09 7.58 -5.69
C ARG A 177 7.43 6.40 -5.01
N LEU A 178 8.23 5.57 -4.38
CA LEU A 178 7.79 4.45 -3.57
C LEU A 178 8.19 4.68 -2.12
N LYS A 179 7.19 4.71 -1.24
CA LYS A 179 7.39 4.73 0.20
C LYS A 179 6.74 3.49 0.79
N ILE A 180 7.48 2.76 1.61
CA ILE A 180 7.03 1.54 2.28
C ILE A 180 7.35 1.61 3.77
N GLY A 181 6.33 1.43 4.60
CA GLY A 181 6.45 1.20 6.03
C GLY A 181 5.96 -0.20 6.39
N ILE A 182 6.77 -1.00 7.06
CA ILE A 182 6.37 -2.31 7.59
C ILE A 182 6.59 -2.34 9.10
N GLU A 183 5.52 -2.52 9.87
CA GLU A 183 5.56 -2.69 11.32
C GLU A 183 5.17 -4.11 11.74
N GLY A 184 4.98 -5.02 10.79
CA GLY A 184 4.53 -6.40 10.98
C GLY A 184 5.48 -7.45 10.44
N SER A 185 4.88 -8.51 9.85
CA SER A 185 5.59 -9.63 9.22
C SER A 185 5.16 -9.83 7.76
N GLY A 186 4.38 -8.94 7.21
CA GLY A 186 3.97 -8.96 5.81
C GLY A 186 5.12 -8.58 4.90
N ASN A 187 5.19 -9.19 3.72
CA ASN A 187 6.24 -8.96 2.74
C ASN A 187 5.77 -8.06 1.60
N VAL A 188 6.70 -7.32 1.01
CA VAL A 188 6.41 -6.48 -0.14
C VAL A 188 7.30 -6.85 -1.31
N ARG A 189 6.67 -7.09 -2.49
CA ARG A 189 7.39 -7.14 -3.77
C ARG A 189 6.94 -5.98 -4.64
N ALA A 190 7.90 -5.13 -5.02
CA ALA A 190 7.63 -3.90 -5.75
C ALA A 190 8.31 -3.87 -7.13
N GLY A 191 7.64 -3.23 -8.07
CA GLY A 191 8.22 -2.87 -9.36
C GLY A 191 9.34 -1.84 -9.24
N ALA A 192 9.80 -1.31 -10.37
CA ALA A 192 10.83 -0.28 -10.39
C ALA A 192 10.25 1.09 -10.00
N THR A 193 11.09 1.91 -9.35
CA THR A 193 10.76 3.29 -8.97
C THR A 193 11.90 4.26 -9.27
N ARG A 194 11.65 5.56 -9.15
CA ARG A 194 12.73 6.56 -9.16
C ARG A 194 13.21 6.84 -7.74
N ASP A 195 12.34 7.31 -6.88
CA ASP A 195 12.67 7.64 -5.50
C ASP A 195 12.21 6.50 -4.59
N LEU A 196 13.06 6.06 -3.67
CA LEU A 196 12.78 4.93 -2.79
C LEU A 196 13.02 5.31 -1.33
N ASP A 197 11.98 5.13 -0.49
CA ASP A 197 12.01 5.32 0.95
C ASP A 197 11.37 4.10 1.62
N ILE A 198 12.16 3.34 2.40
CA ILE A 198 11.69 2.12 3.05
C ILE A 198 12.05 2.12 4.53
N GLY A 199 11.04 1.89 5.38
CA GLY A 199 11.20 1.63 6.79
C GLY A 199 10.65 0.25 7.17
N ILE A 200 11.48 -0.62 7.74
CA ILE A 200 11.06 -1.93 8.25
C ILE A 200 11.24 -1.94 9.77
N GLY A 201 10.15 -1.98 10.53
CA GLY A 201 10.12 -2.06 11.98
C GLY A 201 9.83 -3.46 12.54
N GLY A 202 9.75 -4.48 11.69
CA GLY A 202 9.35 -5.84 12.04
C GLY A 202 10.26 -6.93 11.47
N SER A 203 9.62 -7.97 10.93
CA SER A 203 10.29 -9.14 10.33
C SER A 203 9.84 -9.41 8.89
N GLY A 204 9.11 -8.49 8.29
CA GLY A 204 8.69 -8.59 6.89
C GLY A 204 9.82 -8.20 5.95
N ASP A 205 9.87 -8.85 4.79
CA ASP A 205 10.90 -8.62 3.78
C ASP A 205 10.40 -7.71 2.67
N VAL A 206 11.31 -6.92 2.09
CA VAL A 206 11.02 -6.07 0.94
C VAL A 206 11.92 -6.39 -0.23
N GLU A 207 11.33 -6.62 -1.38
CA GLU A 207 12.02 -6.77 -2.65
C GLU A 207 11.57 -5.70 -3.64
N VAL A 208 12.52 -4.92 -4.19
CA VAL A 208 12.27 -3.90 -5.22
C VAL A 208 13.01 -4.26 -6.50
N ALA A 209 12.30 -4.24 -7.63
CA ALA A 209 12.89 -4.61 -8.92
C ALA A 209 14.04 -3.68 -9.38
N GLY A 210 13.98 -2.40 -9.00
CA GLY A 210 15.06 -1.46 -9.29
C GLY A 210 14.72 -0.02 -8.91
N VAL A 211 15.77 0.81 -8.81
CA VAL A 211 15.63 2.23 -8.49
C VAL A 211 16.54 3.08 -9.37
N ASN A 212 16.05 4.26 -9.80
CA ASN A 212 16.88 5.22 -10.57
C ASN A 212 16.71 6.63 -9.99
N GLY A 213 17.19 6.83 -8.76
CA GLY A 213 17.13 8.08 -8.01
C GLY A 213 17.59 7.89 -6.57
N PRO A 214 17.32 8.85 -5.66
CA PRO A 214 17.75 8.79 -4.28
C PRO A 214 17.09 7.62 -3.55
N VAL A 215 17.82 7.07 -2.56
CA VAL A 215 17.41 5.90 -1.77
C VAL A 215 17.63 6.17 -0.29
N GLU A 216 16.58 5.96 0.51
CA GLU A 216 16.64 5.98 1.97
C GLU A 216 16.08 4.66 2.50
N LEU A 217 16.87 3.94 3.30
CA LEU A 217 16.52 2.61 3.80
C LEU A 217 16.77 2.53 5.31
N GLY A 218 15.71 2.18 6.06
CA GLY A 218 15.77 1.94 7.49
C GLY A 218 15.28 0.54 7.85
N VAL A 219 16.08 -0.24 8.57
CA VAL A 219 15.68 -1.54 9.12
C VAL A 219 15.85 -1.52 10.63
N ALA A 220 14.75 -1.65 11.37
CA ALA A 220 14.74 -1.75 12.82
C ALA A 220 14.08 -3.08 13.22
N GLY A 221 14.77 -4.17 13.02
CA GLY A 221 14.24 -5.52 13.25
C GLY A 221 15.07 -6.60 12.60
N SER A 222 14.40 -7.60 12.00
CA SER A 222 15.04 -8.77 11.37
C SER A 222 14.58 -8.99 9.92
N GLY A 223 13.81 -8.07 9.38
CA GLY A 223 13.37 -8.14 7.98
C GLY A 223 14.49 -7.75 7.03
N ASP A 224 14.52 -8.40 5.87
CA ASP A 224 15.56 -8.20 4.85
C ASP A 224 15.07 -7.30 3.72
N LEU A 225 16.02 -6.60 3.09
CA LEU A 225 15.73 -5.73 1.98
C LEU A 225 16.64 -6.02 0.78
N LEU A 226 16.00 -6.30 -0.36
CA LEU A 226 16.67 -6.55 -1.63
C LEU A 226 16.24 -5.54 -2.69
N VAL A 227 17.17 -4.76 -3.21
CA VAL A 227 16.97 -3.98 -4.45
C VAL A 227 17.78 -4.64 -5.57
N ARG A 228 17.07 -5.16 -6.58
CA ARG A 228 17.67 -6.00 -7.64
C ARG A 228 18.57 -5.25 -8.61
N GLY A 229 18.51 -3.91 -8.65
CA GLY A 229 19.38 -3.12 -9.51
C GLY A 229 19.03 -1.65 -9.60
N GLY A 230 19.72 -0.94 -10.49
CA GLY A 230 19.50 0.47 -10.77
C GLY A 230 20.67 1.36 -10.39
N THR A 231 20.42 2.67 -10.33
CA THR A 231 21.44 3.68 -10.00
C THR A 231 20.89 4.64 -8.97
N ALA A 232 21.58 4.76 -7.84
CA ALA A 232 21.27 5.72 -6.79
C ALA A 232 22.37 6.78 -6.71
N PRO A 233 22.11 8.05 -7.04
CA PRO A 233 23.12 9.11 -6.89
C PRO A 233 23.52 9.28 -5.41
N ARG A 234 22.62 9.03 -4.50
CA ARG A 234 22.83 9.01 -3.05
C ARG A 234 22.03 7.88 -2.44
N MET A 235 22.63 7.18 -1.49
CA MET A 235 22.00 6.14 -0.72
C MET A 235 22.35 6.27 0.76
N ASP A 236 21.32 6.36 1.62
CA ASP A 236 21.46 6.38 3.05
C ASP A 236 20.82 5.10 3.63
N ILE A 237 21.59 4.32 4.40
CA ILE A 237 21.15 3.05 5.00
C ILE A 237 21.36 3.11 6.50
N SER A 238 20.32 2.76 7.26
CA SER A 238 20.36 2.60 8.71
C SER A 238 19.83 1.22 9.10
N VAL A 239 20.63 0.38 9.75
CA VAL A 239 20.22 -0.93 10.26
C VAL A 239 20.37 -0.94 11.78
N ALA A 240 19.26 -1.20 12.48
CA ALA A 240 19.21 -1.37 13.93
C ALA A 240 18.60 -2.75 14.23
N GLY A 241 19.41 -3.80 14.23
CA GLY A 241 18.94 -5.17 14.40
C GLY A 241 19.79 -6.21 13.67
N SER A 242 19.13 -7.18 13.06
CA SER A 242 19.78 -8.32 12.38
C SER A 242 19.35 -8.48 10.92
N GLY A 243 18.53 -7.59 10.40
CA GLY A 243 18.11 -7.62 9.01
C GLY A 243 19.23 -7.20 8.06
N ASP A 244 19.24 -7.80 6.88
CA ASP A 244 20.25 -7.56 5.84
C ASP A 244 19.72 -6.60 4.77
N VAL A 245 20.62 -5.82 4.17
CA VAL A 245 20.32 -4.95 3.03
C VAL A 245 21.22 -5.31 1.85
N GLU A 246 20.63 -5.67 0.73
CA GLU A 246 21.35 -5.94 -0.51
C GLU A 246 20.90 -4.98 -1.63
N PHE A 247 21.86 -4.21 -2.18
CA PHE A 247 21.64 -3.36 -3.35
C PHE A 247 22.50 -3.82 -4.52
N ARG A 248 21.88 -4.39 -5.55
CA ARG A 248 22.56 -4.93 -6.74
C ARG A 248 22.73 -3.88 -7.86
N GLY A 249 22.90 -2.62 -7.50
CA GLY A 249 23.06 -1.49 -8.40
C GLY A 249 24.35 -0.72 -8.19
N THR A 250 24.42 0.45 -8.81
CA THR A 250 25.53 1.41 -8.68
C THR A 250 25.08 2.58 -7.82
N VAL A 251 25.87 2.94 -6.82
CA VAL A 251 25.64 4.07 -5.91
C VAL A 251 26.68 5.15 -6.16
N GLY A 252 26.27 6.42 -6.17
CA GLY A 252 27.16 7.56 -6.10
C GLY A 252 27.75 7.68 -4.69
N ASP A 253 27.17 8.50 -3.86
CA ASP A 253 27.56 8.65 -2.46
C ASP A 253 26.77 7.67 -1.56
N LEU A 254 27.46 6.91 -0.73
CA LEU A 254 26.91 5.93 0.19
C LEU A 254 27.16 6.32 1.64
N SER A 255 26.10 6.32 2.46
CA SER A 255 26.19 6.43 3.92
C SER A 255 25.52 5.22 4.55
N VAL A 256 26.22 4.49 5.44
CA VAL A 256 25.73 3.31 6.12
C VAL A 256 25.98 3.41 7.62
N SER A 257 24.94 3.19 8.40
CA SER A 257 25.01 3.05 9.85
C SER A 257 24.41 1.71 10.27
N ILE A 258 25.18 0.90 10.99
CA ILE A 258 24.74 -0.40 11.52
C ILE A 258 24.88 -0.40 13.04
N VAL A 259 23.80 -0.73 13.73
CA VAL A 259 23.76 -1.02 15.16
C VAL A 259 23.18 -2.41 15.34
N GLY A 260 24.02 -3.43 15.49
CA GLY A 260 23.58 -4.83 15.59
C GLY A 260 24.43 -5.80 14.78
N SER A 261 23.79 -6.78 14.14
CA SER A 261 24.44 -7.89 13.43
C SER A 261 24.07 -8.00 11.95
N GLY A 262 23.24 -7.09 11.45
CA GLY A 262 22.84 -7.11 10.04
C GLY A 262 23.97 -6.71 9.11
N ASP A 263 23.97 -7.26 7.91
CA ASP A 263 24.94 -6.99 6.86
C ASP A 263 24.39 -6.05 5.78
N VAL A 264 25.27 -5.23 5.23
CA VAL A 264 24.94 -4.38 4.06
C VAL A 264 25.83 -4.74 2.90
N ARG A 265 25.23 -5.11 1.76
CA ARG A 265 25.94 -5.43 0.50
C ARG A 265 25.53 -4.47 -0.60
N VAL A 266 26.51 -3.77 -1.19
CA VAL A 266 26.31 -2.89 -2.33
C VAL A 266 27.23 -3.32 -3.47
N ARG A 267 26.69 -3.54 -4.67
CA ARG A 267 27.47 -4.03 -5.81
C ARG A 267 28.60 -3.08 -6.22
N GLU A 268 28.34 -1.78 -6.26
CA GLU A 268 29.30 -0.78 -6.72
C GLU A 268 29.04 0.58 -6.09
N VAL A 269 30.09 1.26 -5.67
CA VAL A 269 30.04 2.67 -5.22
C VAL A 269 31.08 3.46 -5.98
N THR A 270 30.69 4.57 -6.60
CA THR A 270 31.55 5.40 -7.43
C THR A 270 32.01 6.70 -6.76
N GLY A 271 31.35 7.10 -5.67
CA GLY A 271 31.64 8.33 -4.91
C GLY A 271 32.15 8.04 -3.51
N ARG A 272 31.75 8.87 -2.57
CA ARG A 272 32.18 8.79 -1.16
C ARG A 272 31.47 7.69 -0.42
N VAL A 273 32.17 7.08 0.54
CA VAL A 273 31.60 6.07 1.44
C VAL A 273 31.81 6.48 2.89
N ASN A 274 30.70 6.69 3.61
CA ASN A 274 30.70 6.91 5.04
C ASN A 274 30.17 5.65 5.73
N ARG A 275 30.90 5.13 6.74
CA ARG A 275 30.56 3.89 7.45
C ARG A 275 30.60 4.11 8.94
N SER A 276 29.58 3.61 9.66
CA SER A 276 29.53 3.55 11.10
C SER A 276 28.98 2.19 11.51
N ILE A 277 29.72 1.40 12.26
CA ILE A 277 29.30 0.06 12.72
C ILE A 277 29.47 -0.02 14.22
N LEU A 278 28.39 -0.36 14.91
CA LEU A 278 28.39 -0.71 16.31
C LEU A 278 27.75 -2.10 16.47
N GLY A 279 28.57 -3.14 16.55
CA GLY A 279 28.12 -4.53 16.65
C GLY A 279 28.97 -5.47 15.79
N SER A 280 28.35 -6.55 15.29
CA SER A 280 29.01 -7.62 14.52
C SER A 280 28.67 -7.61 13.04
N GLY A 281 27.89 -6.67 12.58
CA GLY A 281 27.52 -6.53 11.17
C GLY A 281 28.69 -6.13 10.28
N ASP A 282 28.56 -6.35 8.98
CA ASP A 282 29.59 -6.07 7.98
C ASP A 282 29.04 -5.22 6.80
N ILE A 283 29.93 -4.47 6.17
CA ILE A 283 29.62 -3.68 4.98
C ILE A 283 30.52 -4.11 3.83
N ARG A 284 29.94 -4.76 2.81
CA ARG A 284 30.63 -5.25 1.63
C ARG A 284 30.28 -4.45 0.39
N ILE A 285 31.32 -3.94 -0.30
CA ILE A 285 31.19 -3.24 -1.58
C ILE A 285 31.99 -4.04 -2.60
N GLY A 286 31.36 -4.36 -3.71
CA GLY A 286 31.93 -5.18 -4.75
C GLY A 286 31.21 -6.53 -4.88
N ARG A 287 31.69 -7.35 -5.86
CA ARG A 287 31.18 -8.72 -6.12
C ARG A 287 31.63 -9.72 -5.10
#